data_7916a670059827baa3b4434913a44c53
#
_entry.id   7916a670059827baa3b4434913a44c53
#
_cell.length_a   1.000
_cell.length_b   1.000
_cell.length_c   1.000
_cell.angle_alpha   90.00
_cell.angle_beta   90.00
_cell.angle_gamma   90.00
#
_symmetry.space_group_name_H-M   'P 1'
#
loop_
_entity.id
_entity.type
_entity.pdbx_description
1 polymer ?
#
loop_
_entity_poly.entity_id
_entity_poly.type
_entity_poly.pdbx_seq_one_letter_code
_entity_poly.pdbx_strand_id
1 'polypeptide(L)'
;MLCLSSPRSTGNLYRLEKIWQLKGLPVRLIIAWQAKEGEVRVAFFDLKVQYQGIKEEVEEAIQKVAEEQRFVLGPQVEALEETLARYIGVKEAIGVASGSDALLLALMALGIREGDEVITTPFTFFATVGAISRVGARPSFADIDPLTYNLDPNEVERRVTPKTRAIIPVHLFGQCADMDPIMEIAERRGLYVIEDAAQAIGAEYVTDNGARKAGSMGHFGCFSFYPTKNLGGWGDGGMVTTQD
;
A
#
# COMPACT_ATOMS: atom_id res chain seq x y z
N MET A 1 14.40 -21.47 -8.18
CA MET A 1 15.40 -21.78 -9.20
C MET A 1 15.89 -20.47 -9.79
N LEU A 2 16.93 -19.93 -9.18
CA LEU A 2 17.55 -18.65 -9.55
C LEU A 2 18.46 -18.88 -10.75
N CYS A 3 18.21 -18.21 -11.85
CA CYS A 3 19.15 -18.15 -12.97
C CYS A 3 19.62 -16.71 -13.10
N LEU A 4 20.78 -16.44 -12.52
CA LEU A 4 21.57 -15.23 -12.77
C LEU A 4 22.32 -15.41 -14.09
N SER A 5 21.95 -14.70 -15.12
CA SER A 5 22.76 -14.55 -16.32
C SER A 5 23.10 -13.08 -16.55
N SER A 6 24.38 -12.86 -16.81
CA SER A 6 25.07 -11.60 -17.00
C SER A 6 24.49 -10.69 -18.09
N PRO A 7 24.79 -9.39 -18.07
CA PRO A 7 24.23 -8.41 -19.01
C PRO A 7 24.99 -8.42 -20.34
N ARG A 8 24.48 -9.15 -21.31
CA ARG A 8 24.78 -8.96 -22.73
C ARG A 8 23.55 -9.27 -23.56
N SER A 9 22.78 -8.25 -23.88
CA SER A 9 22.11 -8.19 -25.19
C SER A 9 21.38 -6.86 -25.33
N THR A 10 21.85 -6.02 -26.23
CA THR A 10 21.20 -4.86 -26.82
C THR A 10 19.94 -5.21 -27.64
N GLY A 11 19.46 -6.44 -27.57
CA GLY A 11 18.37 -6.97 -28.39
C GLY A 11 16.93 -6.67 -27.92
N ASN A 12 16.72 -6.28 -26.67
CA ASN A 12 15.35 -6.08 -26.15
C ASN A 12 14.78 -4.66 -26.33
N LEU A 13 15.61 -3.67 -26.60
CA LEU A 13 15.15 -2.30 -26.90
C LEU A 13 14.42 -2.22 -28.24
N TYR A 14 14.86 -2.98 -29.25
CA TYR A 14 14.24 -3.00 -30.58
C TYR A 14 12.81 -3.56 -30.60
N ARG A 15 12.44 -4.37 -29.64
CA ARG A 15 11.10 -4.99 -29.58
C ARG A 15 10.04 -4.05 -28.98
N LEU A 16 10.44 -3.15 -28.10
CA LEU A 16 9.56 -2.13 -27.52
C LEU A 16 9.29 -0.99 -28.53
N GLU A 17 10.27 -0.59 -29.31
CA GLU A 17 10.09 0.44 -30.37
C GLU A 17 9.02 0.06 -31.39
N LYS A 18 8.93 -1.20 -31.80
CA LYS A 18 7.91 -1.67 -32.74
C LYS A 18 6.48 -1.63 -32.20
N ILE A 19 6.31 -1.79 -30.89
CA ILE A 19 4.97 -1.74 -30.26
C ILE A 19 4.44 -0.31 -30.19
N TRP A 20 5.33 0.68 -30.04
CA TRP A 20 4.94 2.09 -29.90
C TRP A 20 4.79 2.82 -31.24
N GLN A 21 5.49 2.41 -32.28
CA GLN A 21 5.32 2.96 -33.63
C GLN A 21 3.90 2.78 -34.20
N LEU A 22 3.15 1.81 -33.70
CA LEU A 22 1.77 1.54 -34.14
C LEU A 22 0.73 2.54 -33.59
N LYS A 23 1.10 3.47 -32.72
CA LYS A 23 0.15 4.42 -32.09
C LYS A 23 0.39 5.90 -32.36
N GLY A 24 1.29 6.26 -33.28
CA GLY A 24 1.45 7.64 -33.76
C GLY A 24 1.91 8.69 -32.74
N LEU A 25 2.46 8.28 -31.60
CA LEU A 25 3.01 9.19 -30.58
C LEU A 25 4.52 9.38 -30.82
N PRO A 26 5.07 10.60 -30.68
CA PRO A 26 6.48 10.84 -30.87
C PRO A 26 7.31 10.15 -29.75
N VAL A 27 7.99 9.08 -30.11
CA VAL A 27 8.81 8.22 -29.24
C VAL A 27 10.01 8.94 -28.60
N ARG A 28 10.18 10.24 -28.83
CA ARG A 28 11.34 11.01 -28.35
C ARG A 28 11.36 11.35 -26.86
N LEU A 29 10.34 11.01 -26.08
CA LEU A 29 10.26 11.43 -24.66
C LEU A 29 10.67 10.36 -23.65
N ILE A 30 11.03 9.14 -24.05
CA ILE A 30 11.43 8.07 -23.14
C ILE A 30 12.87 7.60 -23.38
N ILE A 31 13.61 8.26 -24.27
CA ILE A 31 14.95 7.79 -24.61
C ILE A 31 15.98 8.46 -23.68
N ALA A 32 16.48 7.62 -22.80
CA ALA A 32 17.85 7.67 -22.29
C ALA A 32 18.35 9.09 -21.99
N TRP A 33 18.05 9.54 -20.79
CA TRP A 33 18.90 10.53 -20.17
C TRP A 33 20.29 9.89 -19.97
N GLN A 34 21.13 9.96 -20.97
CA GLN A 34 22.55 9.63 -20.84
C GLN A 34 23.20 10.81 -20.15
N ALA A 35 23.53 10.65 -18.87
CA ALA A 35 24.30 11.63 -18.15
C ALA A 35 25.64 11.87 -18.90
N LYS A 36 25.96 13.12 -19.17
CA LYS A 36 27.29 13.50 -19.69
C LYS A 36 28.34 13.24 -18.60
N GLU A 37 29.56 12.96 -19.02
CA GLU A 37 30.67 12.86 -18.06
C GLU A 37 30.72 14.13 -17.19
N GLY A 38 30.66 13.95 -15.85
CA GLY A 38 30.62 15.04 -14.88
C GLY A 38 29.26 15.40 -14.31
N GLU A 39 28.15 14.81 -14.80
CA GLU A 39 26.83 15.02 -14.20
C GLU A 39 26.65 14.19 -12.90
N VAL A 40 26.22 14.87 -11.84
CA VAL A 40 25.82 14.21 -10.58
C VAL A 40 24.49 13.51 -10.81
N ARG A 41 24.48 12.18 -10.75
CA ARG A 41 23.22 11.40 -10.77
C ARG A 41 22.65 11.32 -9.37
N VAL A 42 21.49 11.91 -9.18
CA VAL A 42 20.68 11.74 -7.97
C VAL A 42 19.69 10.62 -8.25
N ALA A 43 19.83 9.51 -7.53
CA ALA A 43 18.86 8.42 -7.61
C ALA A 43 17.57 8.84 -6.94
N PHE A 44 16.41 8.52 -7.58
CA PHE A 44 15.09 8.76 -6.99
C PHE A 44 14.86 7.85 -5.76
N PHE A 45 15.40 6.63 -5.82
CA PHE A 45 15.50 5.68 -4.71
C PHE A 45 16.89 5.08 -4.65
N ASP A 46 17.49 5.02 -3.46
CA ASP A 46 18.71 4.28 -3.20
C ASP A 46 18.59 3.46 -1.90
N LEU A 47 18.10 2.24 -2.05
CA LEU A 47 17.97 1.29 -0.93
C LEU A 47 19.33 0.72 -0.48
N LYS A 48 20.42 0.94 -1.23
CA LYS A 48 21.74 0.38 -0.89
C LYS A 48 22.30 1.02 0.38
N VAL A 49 22.11 2.33 0.54
CA VAL A 49 22.58 3.05 1.72
C VAL A 49 21.89 2.54 2.98
N GLN A 50 20.56 2.40 2.92
CA GLN A 50 19.77 1.83 4.01
C GLN A 50 20.22 0.40 4.33
N TYR A 51 20.35 -0.44 3.30
CA TYR A 51 20.74 -1.85 3.47
C TYR A 51 22.13 -1.99 4.11
N GLN A 52 23.09 -1.15 3.74
CA GLN A 52 24.44 -1.18 4.34
C GLN A 52 24.42 -1.03 5.86
N GLY A 53 23.48 -0.23 6.39
CA GLY A 53 23.35 0.00 7.83
C GLY A 53 22.72 -1.17 8.61
N ILE A 54 21.98 -2.04 7.95
CA ILE A 54 21.24 -3.16 8.59
C ILE A 54 21.61 -4.53 8.00
N LYS A 55 22.67 -4.57 7.19
CA LYS A 55 23.04 -5.75 6.39
C LYS A 55 23.25 -6.99 7.25
N GLU A 56 24.04 -6.87 8.29
CA GLU A 56 24.41 -8.00 9.15
C GLU A 56 23.18 -8.59 9.86
N GLU A 57 22.32 -7.72 10.39
CA GLU A 57 21.06 -8.12 11.05
C GLU A 57 20.11 -8.85 10.10
N VAL A 58 20.01 -8.35 8.85
CA VAL A 58 19.15 -8.95 7.83
C VAL A 58 19.69 -10.31 7.38
N GLU A 59 21.01 -10.42 7.14
CA GLU A 59 21.65 -11.67 6.74
C GLU A 59 21.52 -12.74 7.85
N GLU A 60 21.69 -12.37 9.12
CA GLU A 60 21.51 -13.26 10.28
C GLU A 60 20.06 -13.74 10.38
N ALA A 61 19.09 -12.83 10.23
CA ALA A 61 17.66 -13.16 10.27
C ALA A 61 17.26 -14.16 9.16
N ILE A 62 17.76 -13.96 7.94
CA ILE A 62 17.53 -14.88 6.82
C ILE A 62 18.16 -16.25 7.09
N GLN A 63 19.41 -16.26 7.54
CA GLN A 63 20.12 -17.49 7.85
C GLN A 63 19.36 -18.31 8.91
N LYS A 64 18.88 -17.68 9.96
CA LYS A 64 18.08 -18.32 11.00
C LYS A 64 16.83 -18.99 10.44
N VAL A 65 16.06 -18.29 9.59
CA VAL A 65 14.87 -18.89 8.93
C VAL A 65 15.26 -20.07 8.05
N ALA A 66 16.37 -19.96 7.32
CA ALA A 66 16.87 -21.03 6.46
C ALA A 66 17.31 -22.27 7.25
N GLU A 67 17.94 -22.09 8.42
CA GLU A 67 18.36 -23.19 9.29
C GLU A 67 17.17 -23.87 9.98
N GLU A 68 16.19 -23.09 10.42
CA GLU A 68 14.98 -23.59 11.09
C GLU A 68 14.00 -24.28 10.13
N GLN A 69 14.07 -23.99 8.80
CA GLN A 69 13.19 -24.53 7.75
C GLN A 69 11.69 -24.27 7.99
N ARG A 70 11.36 -23.25 8.79
CA ARG A 70 9.98 -22.85 9.10
C ARG A 70 9.55 -21.63 8.27
N PHE A 71 9.32 -21.86 6.99
CA PHE A 71 9.10 -20.80 6.00
C PHE A 71 7.66 -20.27 5.96
N VAL A 72 6.69 -21.05 6.41
CA VAL A 72 5.27 -20.68 6.34
C VAL A 72 4.71 -20.58 7.76
N LEU A 73 4.13 -19.43 8.09
CA LEU A 73 3.59 -19.12 9.41
C LEU A 73 4.58 -19.51 10.53
N GLY A 74 5.85 -19.14 10.33
CA GLY A 74 6.93 -19.42 11.28
C GLY A 74 7.00 -18.37 12.39
N PRO A 75 7.88 -18.60 13.39
CA PRO A 75 7.99 -17.73 14.56
C PRO A 75 8.35 -16.28 14.23
N GLN A 76 9.01 -16.04 13.09
CA GLN A 76 9.33 -14.68 12.64
C GLN A 76 8.08 -13.94 12.16
N VAL A 77 7.13 -14.64 11.53
CA VAL A 77 5.84 -14.05 11.15
C VAL A 77 5.03 -13.73 12.42
N GLU A 78 4.90 -14.68 13.34
CA GLU A 78 4.21 -14.48 14.62
C GLU A 78 4.78 -13.28 15.39
N ALA A 79 6.12 -13.20 15.50
CA ALA A 79 6.80 -12.10 16.18
C ALA A 79 6.57 -10.74 15.51
N LEU A 80 6.51 -10.71 14.16
CA LEU A 80 6.20 -9.50 13.40
C LEU A 80 4.76 -9.05 13.65
N GLU A 81 3.80 -9.99 13.59
CA GLU A 81 2.37 -9.73 13.83
C GLU A 81 2.15 -9.16 15.24
N GLU A 82 2.67 -9.80 16.28
CA GLU A 82 2.61 -9.30 17.66
C GLU A 82 3.27 -7.93 17.84
N THR A 83 4.43 -7.73 17.20
CA THR A 83 5.18 -6.48 17.32
C THR A 83 4.44 -5.33 16.66
N LEU A 84 3.89 -5.55 15.47
CA LEU A 84 3.15 -4.53 14.75
C LEU A 84 1.78 -4.27 15.38
N ALA A 85 1.08 -5.28 15.90
CA ALA A 85 -0.15 -5.07 16.65
C ALA A 85 0.09 -4.13 17.84
N ARG A 86 1.13 -4.38 18.63
CA ARG A 86 1.53 -3.51 19.76
C ARG A 86 1.97 -2.11 19.29
N TYR A 87 2.76 -2.05 18.21
CA TYR A 87 3.28 -0.78 17.68
C TYR A 87 2.16 0.12 17.16
N ILE A 88 1.20 -0.45 16.45
CA ILE A 88 0.06 0.28 15.86
C ILE A 88 -1.00 0.57 16.92
N GLY A 89 -1.12 -0.26 17.94
CA GLY A 89 -2.11 -0.13 19.01
C GLY A 89 -3.44 -0.80 18.66
N VAL A 90 -3.38 -1.96 18.01
CA VAL A 90 -4.52 -2.80 17.63
C VAL A 90 -4.46 -4.14 18.34
N LYS A 91 -5.57 -4.87 18.35
CA LYS A 91 -5.62 -6.24 18.89
C LYS A 91 -4.86 -7.22 18.02
N GLU A 92 -5.13 -7.19 16.72
CA GLU A 92 -4.65 -8.18 15.78
C GLU A 92 -3.93 -7.51 14.61
N ALA A 93 -2.82 -8.13 14.21
CA ALA A 93 -2.13 -7.83 12.97
C ALA A 93 -1.81 -9.15 12.27
N ILE A 94 -2.19 -9.29 11.02
CA ILE A 94 -2.17 -10.55 10.28
C ILE A 94 -1.32 -10.36 9.03
N GLY A 95 -0.24 -11.13 8.90
CA GLY A 95 0.65 -11.12 7.75
C GLY A 95 -0.04 -11.66 6.50
N VAL A 96 0.11 -10.94 5.38
CA VAL A 96 -0.46 -11.31 4.08
C VAL A 96 0.57 -11.15 2.97
N ALA A 97 0.26 -11.66 1.78
CA ALA A 97 1.22 -11.73 0.69
C ALA A 97 1.63 -10.36 0.12
N SER A 98 0.77 -9.34 0.23
CA SER A 98 1.03 -7.99 -0.27
C SER A 98 0.06 -6.98 0.33
N GLY A 99 0.34 -5.67 0.20
CA GLY A 99 -0.62 -4.63 0.51
C GLY A 99 -1.88 -4.68 -0.36
N SER A 100 -1.76 -5.16 -1.60
CA SER A 100 -2.91 -5.37 -2.48
C SER A 100 -3.81 -6.50 -1.97
N ASP A 101 -3.23 -7.58 -1.43
CA ASP A 101 -4.00 -8.66 -0.83
C ASP A 101 -4.57 -8.25 0.53
N ALA A 102 -3.89 -7.37 1.29
CA ALA A 102 -4.45 -6.80 2.51
C ALA A 102 -5.79 -6.10 2.24
N LEU A 103 -5.84 -5.21 1.24
CA LEU A 103 -7.08 -4.53 0.82
C LEU A 103 -8.14 -5.50 0.34
N LEU A 104 -7.75 -6.49 -0.48
CA LEU A 104 -8.66 -7.50 -0.99
C LEU A 104 -9.29 -8.33 0.12
N LEU A 105 -8.45 -8.83 1.04
CA LEU A 105 -8.90 -9.67 2.15
C LEU A 105 -9.78 -8.91 3.12
N ALA A 106 -9.49 -7.63 3.41
CA ALA A 106 -10.34 -6.77 4.21
C ALA A 106 -11.75 -6.61 3.57
N LEU A 107 -11.81 -6.34 2.27
CA LEU A 107 -13.08 -6.26 1.53
C LEU A 107 -13.85 -7.58 1.56
N MET A 108 -13.16 -8.71 1.38
CA MET A 108 -13.77 -10.04 1.44
C MET A 108 -14.29 -10.38 2.84
N ALA A 109 -13.54 -10.05 3.89
CA ALA A 109 -13.93 -10.27 5.29
C ALA A 109 -15.20 -9.51 5.66
N LEU A 110 -15.40 -8.31 5.09
CA LEU A 110 -16.60 -7.50 5.26
C LEU A 110 -17.77 -7.95 4.36
N GLY A 111 -17.58 -8.98 3.53
CA GLY A 111 -18.61 -9.48 2.63
C GLY A 111 -18.95 -8.54 1.46
N ILE A 112 -18.04 -7.62 1.12
CA ILE A 112 -18.19 -6.71 -0.02
C ILE A 112 -18.16 -7.51 -1.33
N ARG A 113 -19.11 -7.24 -2.24
CA ARG A 113 -19.34 -8.06 -3.43
C ARG A 113 -19.95 -7.29 -4.58
N GLU A 114 -20.25 -7.99 -5.67
CA GLU A 114 -20.97 -7.44 -6.82
C GLU A 114 -22.30 -6.77 -6.41
N GLY A 115 -22.54 -5.58 -6.93
CA GLY A 115 -23.69 -4.73 -6.60
C GLY A 115 -23.42 -3.70 -5.51
N ASP A 116 -22.37 -3.88 -4.70
CA ASP A 116 -21.94 -2.94 -3.68
C ASP A 116 -21.09 -1.81 -4.29
N GLU A 117 -21.06 -0.67 -3.62
CA GLU A 117 -20.19 0.47 -3.94
C GLU A 117 -19.22 0.72 -2.78
N VAL A 118 -17.96 1.03 -3.14
CA VAL A 118 -16.93 1.41 -2.18
C VAL A 118 -16.39 2.78 -2.57
N ILE A 119 -16.48 3.74 -1.65
CA ILE A 119 -15.98 5.09 -1.86
C ILE A 119 -14.46 5.12 -1.61
N THR A 120 -13.72 5.71 -2.54
CA THR A 120 -12.28 5.99 -2.40
C THR A 120 -11.89 7.19 -3.26
N THR A 121 -10.61 7.57 -3.25
CA THR A 121 -10.09 8.64 -4.09
C THR A 121 -9.51 8.09 -5.41
N PRO A 122 -9.58 8.85 -6.53
CA PRO A 122 -8.82 8.51 -7.73
C PRO A 122 -7.32 8.81 -7.59
N PHE A 123 -6.92 9.63 -6.60
CA PHE A 123 -5.53 9.99 -6.33
C PHE A 123 -4.90 8.99 -5.37
N THR A 124 -4.61 7.80 -5.88
CA THR A 124 -4.03 6.68 -5.14
C THR A 124 -3.25 5.77 -6.06
N PHE A 125 -2.55 4.80 -5.47
CA PHE A 125 -2.00 3.69 -6.25
C PHE A 125 -3.11 2.75 -6.72
N PHE A 126 -2.93 2.15 -7.89
CA PHE A 126 -3.94 1.29 -8.55
C PHE A 126 -4.50 0.18 -7.65
N ALA A 127 -3.72 -0.33 -6.68
CA ALA A 127 -4.12 -1.44 -5.82
C ALA A 127 -5.43 -1.19 -5.07
N THR A 128 -5.69 0.04 -4.61
CA THR A 128 -6.92 0.42 -3.90
C THR A 128 -8.15 0.12 -4.76
N VAL A 129 -8.16 0.63 -6.00
CA VAL A 129 -9.26 0.43 -6.96
C VAL A 129 -9.29 -1.00 -7.48
N GLY A 130 -8.11 -1.59 -7.69
CA GLY A 130 -7.95 -2.98 -8.13
C GLY A 130 -8.56 -3.97 -7.14
N ALA A 131 -8.38 -3.77 -5.83
CA ALA A 131 -8.99 -4.62 -4.80
C ALA A 131 -10.52 -4.55 -4.82
N ILE A 132 -11.09 -3.34 -4.94
CA ILE A 132 -12.56 -3.13 -5.06
C ILE A 132 -13.10 -3.87 -6.29
N SER A 133 -12.42 -3.73 -7.43
CA SER A 133 -12.85 -4.37 -8.67
C SER A 133 -12.74 -5.90 -8.61
N ARG A 134 -11.75 -6.44 -7.90
CA ARG A 134 -11.54 -7.89 -7.75
C ARG A 134 -12.66 -8.58 -6.95
N VAL A 135 -13.29 -7.90 -6.00
CA VAL A 135 -14.48 -8.43 -5.28
C VAL A 135 -15.79 -8.21 -6.06
N GLY A 136 -15.73 -7.63 -7.27
CA GLY A 136 -16.89 -7.33 -8.10
C GLY A 136 -17.64 -6.07 -7.69
N ALA A 137 -17.19 -5.34 -6.68
CA ALA A 137 -17.80 -4.09 -6.26
C ALA A 137 -17.41 -2.93 -7.19
N ARG A 138 -18.19 -1.86 -7.15
CA ARG A 138 -17.97 -0.66 -7.95
C ARG A 138 -17.21 0.40 -7.14
N PRO A 139 -16.03 0.88 -7.60
CA PRO A 139 -15.40 2.03 -6.99
C PRO A 139 -16.23 3.30 -7.26
N SER A 140 -16.51 4.07 -6.23
CA SER A 140 -17.12 5.40 -6.29
C SER A 140 -16.07 6.42 -5.90
N PHE A 141 -15.71 7.32 -6.83
CA PHE A 141 -14.63 8.25 -6.59
C PHE A 141 -15.13 9.54 -5.95
N ALA A 142 -14.53 9.89 -4.81
CA ALA A 142 -14.63 11.19 -4.17
C ALA A 142 -13.31 11.93 -4.34
N ASP A 143 -13.36 13.24 -4.50
CA ASP A 143 -12.16 14.06 -4.74
C ASP A 143 -11.34 14.23 -3.47
N ILE A 144 -10.15 14.76 -3.63
CA ILE A 144 -9.20 15.06 -2.56
C ILE A 144 -9.34 16.50 -2.08
N ASP A 145 -8.97 16.74 -0.84
CA ASP A 145 -8.66 18.06 -0.33
C ASP A 145 -7.38 18.58 -1.01
N PRO A 146 -7.39 19.77 -1.62
CA PRO A 146 -6.25 20.29 -2.39
C PRO A 146 -5.03 20.65 -1.55
N LEU A 147 -5.15 20.74 -0.23
CA LEU A 147 -4.05 21.05 0.68
C LEU A 147 -3.35 19.80 1.18
N THR A 148 -4.12 18.75 1.50
CA THR A 148 -3.60 17.51 2.08
C THR A 148 -3.39 16.42 1.04
N TYR A 149 -4.05 16.51 -0.11
CA TYR A 149 -4.13 15.47 -1.16
C TYR A 149 -4.78 14.16 -0.70
N ASN A 150 -5.38 14.15 0.49
CA ASN A 150 -6.14 13.04 1.03
C ASN A 150 -7.63 13.20 0.71
N LEU A 151 -8.37 12.11 0.84
CA LEU A 151 -9.80 12.03 0.57
C LEU A 151 -10.56 13.14 1.37
N ASP A 152 -11.33 13.99 0.66
CA ASP A 152 -12.15 15.04 1.29
C ASP A 152 -13.44 14.43 1.89
N PRO A 153 -13.65 14.54 3.22
CA PRO A 153 -14.86 14.04 3.87
C PRO A 153 -16.16 14.61 3.32
N ASN A 154 -16.15 15.88 2.86
CA ASN A 154 -17.34 16.49 2.26
C ASN A 154 -17.70 15.82 0.93
N GLU A 155 -16.69 15.46 0.13
CA GLU A 155 -16.92 14.72 -1.11
C GLU A 155 -17.34 13.27 -0.81
N VAL A 156 -16.85 12.65 0.26
CA VAL A 156 -17.33 11.34 0.73
C VAL A 156 -18.83 11.39 1.01
N GLU A 157 -19.31 12.34 1.82
CA GLU A 157 -20.73 12.48 2.17
C GLU A 157 -21.61 12.63 0.92
N ARG A 158 -21.17 13.39 -0.08
CA ARG A 158 -21.90 13.59 -1.35
C ARG A 158 -21.97 12.34 -2.21
N ARG A 159 -21.06 11.40 -2.04
CA ARG A 159 -20.97 10.16 -2.84
C ARG A 159 -21.71 8.98 -2.22
N VAL A 160 -22.18 9.09 -0.97
CA VAL A 160 -22.91 8.02 -0.32
C VAL A 160 -24.23 7.74 -1.04
N THR A 161 -24.45 6.49 -1.41
CA THR A 161 -25.69 5.96 -2.00
C THR A 161 -26.22 4.80 -1.18
N PRO A 162 -27.46 4.32 -1.43
CA PRO A 162 -27.95 3.10 -0.78
C PRO A 162 -27.13 1.84 -1.06
N LYS A 163 -26.25 1.86 -2.08
CA LYS A 163 -25.36 0.76 -2.43
C LYS A 163 -23.99 0.87 -1.79
N THR A 164 -23.66 2.00 -1.20
CA THR A 164 -22.38 2.21 -0.54
C THR A 164 -22.28 1.31 0.69
N ARG A 165 -21.20 0.56 0.81
CA ARG A 165 -20.95 -0.37 1.92
C ARG A 165 -19.67 -0.05 2.68
N ALA A 166 -18.70 0.56 2.02
CA ALA A 166 -17.42 0.90 2.65
C ALA A 166 -16.82 2.19 2.09
N ILE A 167 -15.91 2.76 2.87
CA ILE A 167 -15.02 3.87 2.51
C ILE A 167 -13.60 3.36 2.66
N ILE A 168 -12.75 3.63 1.65
CA ILE A 168 -11.30 3.38 1.73
C ILE A 168 -10.56 4.73 1.66
N PRO A 169 -10.31 5.38 2.81
CA PRO A 169 -9.36 6.48 2.88
C PRO A 169 -7.95 5.96 2.62
N VAL A 170 -7.15 6.76 1.91
CA VAL A 170 -5.75 6.46 1.62
C VAL A 170 -4.88 7.44 2.38
N HIS A 171 -3.96 6.96 3.20
CA HIS A 171 -2.98 7.77 3.92
C HIS A 171 -1.77 8.04 3.04
N LEU A 172 -1.99 8.87 2.01
CA LEU A 172 -1.04 9.06 0.93
C LEU A 172 0.23 9.75 1.43
N PHE A 173 1.37 9.24 0.98
CA PHE A 173 2.71 9.75 1.30
C PHE A 173 3.04 9.82 2.80
N GLY A 174 2.32 9.08 3.65
CA GLY A 174 2.58 9.02 5.09
C GLY A 174 1.80 10.06 5.91
N GLN A 175 0.84 10.75 5.31
CA GLN A 175 -0.08 11.64 6.02
C GLN A 175 -1.45 10.97 6.17
N CYS A 176 -1.97 10.89 7.40
CA CYS A 176 -3.32 10.38 7.63
C CYS A 176 -4.38 11.24 6.94
N ALA A 177 -5.38 10.61 6.34
CA ALA A 177 -6.61 11.28 5.95
C ALA A 177 -7.32 11.86 7.20
N ASP A 178 -8.22 12.79 6.99
CA ASP A 178 -9.03 13.36 8.10
C ASP A 178 -10.04 12.31 8.57
N MET A 179 -9.60 11.51 9.54
CA MET A 179 -10.31 10.29 9.94
C MET A 179 -11.56 10.57 10.78
N ASP A 180 -11.56 11.59 11.64
CA ASP A 180 -12.70 11.83 12.51
C ASP A 180 -13.99 12.09 11.73
N PRO A 181 -14.06 13.01 10.76
CA PRO A 181 -15.27 13.21 9.96
C PRO A 181 -15.59 11.99 9.05
N ILE A 182 -14.57 11.27 8.56
CA ILE A 182 -14.82 10.04 7.78
C ILE A 182 -15.48 8.97 8.66
N MET A 183 -15.00 8.78 9.89
CA MET A 183 -15.59 7.83 10.83
C MET A 183 -17.00 8.23 11.25
N GLU A 184 -17.27 9.51 11.47
CA GLU A 184 -18.61 10.03 11.75
C GLU A 184 -19.60 9.77 10.60
N ILE A 185 -19.15 9.96 9.35
CA ILE A 185 -19.97 9.63 8.18
C ILE A 185 -20.26 8.13 8.16
N ALA A 186 -19.23 7.31 8.36
CA ALA A 186 -19.36 5.86 8.33
C ALA A 186 -20.33 5.36 9.40
N GLU A 187 -20.22 5.85 10.64
CA GLU A 187 -21.13 5.49 11.74
C GLU A 187 -22.57 5.87 11.44
N ARG A 188 -22.82 7.12 11.03
CA ARG A 188 -24.19 7.60 10.69
C ARG A 188 -24.83 6.82 9.54
N ARG A 189 -24.04 6.31 8.61
CA ARG A 189 -24.48 5.63 7.39
C ARG A 189 -24.40 4.11 7.48
N GLY A 190 -23.86 3.55 8.56
CA GLY A 190 -23.64 2.12 8.73
C GLY A 190 -22.64 1.56 7.70
N LEU A 191 -21.55 2.30 7.43
CA LEU A 191 -20.52 1.94 6.47
C LEU A 191 -19.28 1.40 7.18
N TYR A 192 -18.55 0.53 6.51
CA TYR A 192 -17.24 0.10 6.96
C TYR A 192 -16.15 1.08 6.52
N VAL A 193 -15.05 1.14 7.27
CA VAL A 193 -13.86 1.93 6.92
C VAL A 193 -12.65 1.00 6.87
N ILE A 194 -11.95 1.00 5.75
CA ILE A 194 -10.69 0.27 5.53
C ILE A 194 -9.62 1.30 5.23
N GLU A 195 -8.62 1.42 6.11
CA GLU A 195 -7.51 2.35 5.90
C GLU A 195 -6.50 1.74 4.91
N ASP A 196 -6.28 2.39 3.76
CA ASP A 196 -5.12 2.09 2.91
C ASP A 196 -3.90 2.82 3.47
N ALA A 197 -3.21 2.16 4.38
CA ALA A 197 -2.02 2.66 5.06
C ALA A 197 -0.71 2.14 4.41
N ALA A 198 -0.76 1.73 3.15
CA ALA A 198 0.39 1.14 2.43
C ALA A 198 1.63 2.05 2.37
N GLN A 199 1.50 3.35 2.65
CA GLN A 199 2.59 4.32 2.69
C GLN A 199 2.71 5.04 4.04
N ALA A 200 2.05 4.56 5.08
CA ALA A 200 1.82 5.36 6.29
C ALA A 200 2.11 4.62 7.61
N ILE A 201 2.90 3.53 7.58
CA ILE A 201 3.29 2.88 8.83
C ILE A 201 4.04 3.87 9.72
N GLY A 202 3.58 4.03 10.98
CA GLY A 202 4.14 4.98 11.93
C GLY A 202 3.58 6.39 11.83
N ALA A 203 2.77 6.73 10.82
CA ALA A 203 2.06 8.01 10.78
C ALA A 203 1.04 8.10 11.90
N GLU A 204 0.90 9.31 12.47
CA GLU A 204 -0.01 9.58 13.57
C GLU A 204 -1.08 10.60 13.15
N TYR A 205 -2.31 10.30 13.51
CA TYR A 205 -3.44 11.21 13.43
C TYR A 205 -3.65 11.82 14.82
N VAL A 206 -3.36 13.12 14.93
CA VAL A 206 -3.39 13.82 16.21
C VAL A 206 -4.74 14.50 16.38
N THR A 207 -5.38 14.27 17.53
CA THR A 207 -6.63 14.90 17.95
C THR A 207 -6.48 15.48 19.35
N ASP A 208 -7.47 16.23 19.81
CA ASP A 208 -7.52 16.74 21.19
C ASP A 208 -7.51 15.61 22.26
N ASN A 209 -7.91 14.41 21.86
CA ASN A 209 -7.96 13.22 22.73
C ASN A 209 -6.69 12.37 22.67
N GLY A 210 -5.65 12.81 21.96
CA GLY A 210 -4.39 12.10 21.78
C GLY A 210 -4.11 11.72 20.36
N ALA A 211 -3.02 10.95 20.15
CA ALA A 211 -2.62 10.46 18.83
C ALA A 211 -3.04 9.02 18.62
N ARG A 212 -3.52 8.73 17.40
CA ARG A 212 -3.80 7.37 16.92
C ARG A 212 -2.94 7.08 15.69
N LYS A 213 -2.44 5.87 15.56
CA LYS A 213 -1.62 5.52 14.40
C LYS A 213 -2.47 5.12 13.20
N ALA A 214 -1.97 5.41 12.00
CA ALA A 214 -2.54 4.89 10.77
C ALA A 214 -2.71 3.38 10.85
N GLY A 215 -3.85 2.87 10.41
CA GLY A 215 -4.23 1.46 10.47
C GLY A 215 -4.85 1.01 11.79
N SER A 216 -5.15 1.94 12.72
CA SER A 216 -5.82 1.64 14.00
C SER A 216 -7.18 2.30 14.16
N MET A 217 -7.62 3.06 13.17
CA MET A 217 -8.79 3.95 13.29
C MET A 217 -10.05 3.39 12.63
N GLY A 218 -9.88 2.70 11.50
CA GLY A 218 -10.96 2.03 10.78
C GLY A 218 -11.26 0.63 11.31
N HIS A 219 -12.12 -0.08 10.62
CA HIS A 219 -12.40 -1.50 10.90
C HIS A 219 -11.20 -2.37 10.55
N PHE A 220 -10.51 -2.02 9.46
CA PHE A 220 -9.26 -2.64 9.05
C PHE A 220 -8.25 -1.57 8.64
N GLY A 221 -6.96 -1.84 8.94
CA GLY A 221 -5.81 -1.17 8.36
C GLY A 221 -5.07 -2.09 7.41
N CYS A 222 -4.60 -1.56 6.27
CA CYS A 222 -3.91 -2.34 5.26
C CYS A 222 -2.53 -1.75 4.97
N PHE A 223 -1.49 -2.53 5.17
CA PHE A 223 -0.09 -2.13 5.00
C PHE A 223 0.59 -2.91 3.89
N SER A 224 1.60 -2.30 3.30
CA SER A 224 2.46 -2.91 2.30
C SER A 224 3.90 -2.91 2.77
N PHE A 225 4.57 -4.05 2.60
CA PHE A 225 6.01 -4.21 2.85
C PHE A 225 6.80 -4.38 1.54
N TYR A 226 6.24 -3.88 0.42
CA TYR A 226 6.98 -3.82 -0.83
C TYR A 226 8.32 -3.10 -0.61
N PRO A 227 9.44 -3.50 -1.25
CA PRO A 227 10.79 -3.04 -0.90
C PRO A 227 11.00 -1.53 -0.79
N THR A 228 10.22 -0.72 -1.53
CA THR A 228 10.31 0.74 -1.49
C THR A 228 9.42 1.41 -0.45
N LYS A 229 8.70 0.64 0.36
CA LYS A 229 7.84 1.18 1.42
C LYS A 229 8.64 1.58 2.65
N ASN A 230 8.04 2.36 3.55
CA ASN A 230 8.67 2.82 4.80
C ASN A 230 9.26 1.67 5.62
N LEU A 231 8.52 0.57 5.75
CA LEU A 231 8.98 -0.71 6.24
C LEU A 231 9.00 -1.68 5.06
N GLY A 232 10.09 -1.74 4.33
CA GLY A 232 10.24 -2.55 3.12
C GLY A 232 10.88 -3.90 3.42
N GLY A 233 10.30 -4.97 2.90
CA GLY A 233 10.88 -6.31 2.91
C GLY A 233 11.76 -6.60 1.68
N TRP A 234 12.27 -7.82 1.59
CA TRP A 234 13.04 -8.31 0.43
C TRP A 234 12.15 -9.03 -0.59
N GLY A 235 10.97 -8.52 -0.82
CA GLY A 235 9.98 -9.07 -1.73
C GLY A 235 8.61 -8.52 -1.40
N ASP A 236 7.58 -9.21 -1.85
CA ASP A 236 6.21 -8.85 -1.54
C ASP A 236 5.88 -9.22 -0.09
N GLY A 237 5.06 -8.40 0.52
CA GLY A 237 4.54 -8.60 1.87
C GLY A 237 3.54 -7.52 2.20
N GLY A 238 2.69 -7.80 3.17
CA GLY A 238 1.70 -6.86 3.67
C GLY A 238 1.14 -7.29 5.01
N MET A 239 0.26 -6.49 5.57
CA MET A 239 -0.41 -6.77 6.83
C MET A 239 -1.81 -6.18 6.84
N VAL A 240 -2.72 -6.91 7.44
CA VAL A 240 -4.04 -6.41 7.84
C VAL A 240 -4.03 -6.21 9.35
N THR A 241 -4.57 -5.08 9.81
CA THR A 241 -4.74 -4.80 11.25
C THR A 241 -6.21 -4.61 11.57
N THR A 242 -6.62 -5.02 12.77
CA THR A 242 -8.02 -4.86 13.24
C THR A 242 -8.11 -4.87 14.75
N GLN A 243 -9.25 -4.35 15.26
CA GLN A 243 -9.63 -4.42 16.68
C GLN A 243 -10.60 -5.58 16.98
N ASP A 244 -11.03 -6.33 15.94
CA ASP A 244 -12.03 -7.39 16.05
C ASP A 244 -11.40 -8.79 16.01
#